data_2621d577d6eff97485078dde62d66ce6
#
_entry.id   2621d577d6eff97485078dde62d66ce6
#
_cell.length_a   1.000
_cell.length_b   1.000
_cell.length_c   1.000
_cell.angle_alpha   90.00
_cell.angle_beta   90.00
_cell.angle_gamma   90.00
#
_symmetry.space_group_name_H-M   'P 1'
#
loop_
_entity.id
_entity.type
_entity.pdbx_description
1 polymer ?
#
loop_
_entity_poly.entity_id
_entity_poly.type
_entity_poly.pdbx_seq_one_letter_code
_entity_poly.pdbx_strand_id
1 'polypeptide(L)'
;YVFDRAPMLVYWEMTRACRLACRHCRAEAVLTRSDRELTTHEGERLLDQITAFGRPFPHLVLTGGDPLRRPDLAHLVREATARGIGTSVSPSATIDLIPAAIDELRWAGVSSMSLSLDGSTAERHDAFRGVPGTFATTVRAARWIREAGIPLQINTLVTSETVDDLPAIHELLRGLDIMRWSLFFLIGVGRGAALREVSPARSERLFRWLLDLEATSPFPIKTTEAMHYRRVAATRMRRAGMDRSAIERTPIGRGFGVRDGNGIVFVAFDGTVHPSGFLPIPCGDVRTASLAEVYRTHPLFVALRDARAFKGKCEVCPFALICGGSRARAYARTGDPLESDPLCPYIPPRYAPAWETLP
;
A
#
# COMPACT_ATOMS: atom_id res chain seq x y z
N TYR A 1 4.61 6.56 -17.45
CA TYR A 1 4.09 5.97 -16.21
C TYR A 1 4.06 4.43 -16.25
N VAL A 2 4.97 3.85 -16.98
CA VAL A 2 5.16 2.41 -17.09
C VAL A 2 6.49 2.04 -16.44
N PHE A 3 6.42 1.13 -15.48
CA PHE A 3 7.58 0.65 -14.72
C PHE A 3 7.95 -0.76 -15.22
N ASP A 4 8.42 -0.86 -16.47
CA ASP A 4 8.70 -2.13 -17.15
C ASP A 4 10.02 -2.77 -16.73
N ARG A 5 11.01 -1.97 -16.34
CA ARG A 5 12.35 -2.44 -15.96
C ARG A 5 12.48 -2.78 -14.48
N ALA A 6 11.91 -1.93 -13.61
CA ALA A 6 12.00 -2.07 -12.17
C ALA A 6 10.74 -1.52 -11.48
N PRO A 7 10.29 -2.12 -10.38
CA PRO A 7 9.28 -1.52 -9.53
C PRO A 7 9.87 -0.33 -8.75
N MET A 8 9.02 0.56 -8.26
CA MET A 8 9.40 1.57 -7.25
C MET A 8 9.47 0.94 -5.85
N LEU A 9 8.58 -0.02 -5.59
CA LEU A 9 8.39 -0.63 -4.27
C LEU A 9 8.40 -2.15 -4.38
N VAL A 10 9.20 -2.79 -3.55
CA VAL A 10 9.12 -4.20 -3.23
C VAL A 10 8.55 -4.34 -1.84
N TYR A 11 7.37 -4.95 -1.70
CA TYR A 11 6.83 -5.33 -0.40
C TYR A 11 7.24 -6.77 -0.09
N TRP A 12 7.78 -7.00 1.09
CA TRP A 12 8.03 -8.34 1.59
C TRP A 12 7.21 -8.57 2.86
N GLU A 13 6.23 -9.47 2.77
CA GLU A 13 5.54 -10.02 3.93
C GLU A 13 6.45 -11.03 4.61
N MET A 14 7.22 -10.59 5.60
CA MET A 14 8.26 -11.40 6.22
C MET A 14 7.71 -12.58 7.01
N THR A 15 6.51 -12.44 7.56
CA THR A 15 5.82 -13.42 8.43
C THR A 15 4.32 -13.17 8.43
N ARG A 16 3.55 -14.20 8.73
CA ARG A 16 2.12 -14.06 9.07
C ARG A 16 1.87 -14.00 10.58
N ALA A 17 2.90 -14.18 11.40
CA ALA A 17 2.76 -14.12 12.85
C ALA A 17 2.45 -12.68 13.31
N CYS A 18 1.40 -12.53 14.13
CA CYS A 18 0.98 -11.27 14.72
C CYS A 18 0.20 -11.49 15.99
N ARG A 19 0.29 -10.58 16.96
CA ARG A 19 -0.50 -10.59 18.19
C ARG A 19 -1.87 -9.91 18.05
N LEU A 20 -2.12 -9.24 16.90
CA LEU A 20 -3.38 -8.56 16.67
C LEU A 20 -4.37 -9.46 15.91
N ALA A 21 -5.66 -9.18 16.11
CA ALA A 21 -6.77 -9.90 15.48
C ALA A 21 -7.58 -8.97 14.55
N CYS A 22 -6.92 -8.08 13.81
CA CYS A 22 -7.53 -7.03 13.01
C CYS A 22 -8.64 -7.57 12.09
N ARG A 23 -9.80 -6.89 12.08
CA ARG A 23 -10.98 -7.26 11.27
C ARG A 23 -10.71 -7.20 9.77
N HIS A 24 -9.76 -6.38 9.33
CA HIS A 24 -9.40 -6.16 7.92
C HIS A 24 -8.12 -6.88 7.49
N CYS A 25 -7.58 -7.78 8.29
CA CYS A 25 -6.27 -8.37 8.04
C CYS A 25 -6.23 -9.12 6.71
N ARG A 26 -5.45 -8.56 5.77
CA ARG A 26 -5.18 -9.15 4.45
C ARG A 26 -4.45 -10.49 4.56
N ALA A 27 -3.46 -10.55 5.46
CA ALA A 27 -2.60 -11.71 5.65
C ALA A 27 -3.27 -12.86 6.42
N GLU A 28 -4.48 -12.63 6.98
CA GLU A 28 -5.12 -13.59 7.90
C GLU A 28 -4.15 -14.05 8.99
N ALA A 29 -3.49 -13.06 9.61
CA ALA A 29 -2.41 -13.27 10.55
C ALA A 29 -2.75 -14.28 11.64
N VAL A 30 -1.76 -15.06 12.04
CA VAL A 30 -1.79 -16.12 13.02
C VAL A 30 -0.84 -15.81 14.20
N LEU A 31 -0.91 -16.55 15.31
CA LEU A 31 -0.07 -16.25 16.48
C LEU A 31 1.37 -16.73 16.34
N THR A 32 1.61 -17.78 15.58
CA THR A 32 2.91 -18.44 15.44
C THR A 32 3.48 -18.28 14.05
N ARG A 33 4.81 -18.28 13.95
CA ARG A 33 5.50 -18.27 12.67
C ARG A 33 5.32 -19.60 11.94
N SER A 34 5.38 -19.54 10.62
CA SER A 34 5.37 -20.72 9.76
C SER A 34 6.79 -21.20 9.48
N ASP A 35 6.98 -22.50 9.37
CA ASP A 35 8.21 -23.14 8.88
C ASP A 35 8.48 -22.89 7.38
N ARG A 36 7.44 -22.44 6.66
CA ARG A 36 7.54 -22.04 5.25
C ARG A 36 8.12 -20.65 5.04
N GLU A 37 8.29 -19.84 6.10
CA GLU A 37 8.87 -18.49 5.95
C GLU A 37 10.26 -18.57 5.31
N LEU A 38 10.60 -17.56 4.50
CA LEU A 38 11.97 -17.42 4.00
C LEU A 38 12.93 -17.41 5.20
N THR A 39 13.96 -18.25 5.16
CA THR A 39 15.05 -18.25 6.13
C THR A 39 15.83 -16.94 6.04
N THR A 40 16.69 -16.64 7.02
CA THR A 40 17.57 -15.46 6.98
C THR A 40 18.40 -15.43 5.70
N HIS A 41 19.01 -16.55 5.33
CA HIS A 41 19.82 -16.65 4.12
C HIS A 41 19.00 -16.48 2.82
N GLU A 42 17.76 -16.97 2.77
CA GLU A 42 16.86 -16.73 1.64
C GLU A 42 16.42 -15.25 1.59
N GLY A 43 16.27 -14.61 2.76
CA GLY A 43 16.04 -13.16 2.86
C GLY A 43 17.22 -12.36 2.30
N GLU A 44 18.44 -12.70 2.64
CA GLU A 44 19.65 -12.07 2.08
C GLU A 44 19.72 -12.26 0.55
N ARG A 45 19.42 -13.45 0.03
CA ARG A 45 19.32 -13.66 -1.41
C ARG A 45 18.22 -12.83 -2.06
N LEU A 46 17.10 -12.61 -1.38
CA LEU A 46 16.06 -11.70 -1.88
C LEU A 46 16.57 -10.25 -1.97
N LEU A 47 17.39 -9.79 -1.01
CA LEU A 47 18.02 -8.47 -1.09
C LEU A 47 18.97 -8.39 -2.31
N ASP A 48 19.73 -9.44 -2.61
CA ASP A 48 20.57 -9.50 -3.82
C ASP A 48 19.71 -9.45 -5.11
N GLN A 49 18.57 -10.15 -5.13
CA GLN A 49 17.61 -10.04 -6.24
C GLN A 49 17.00 -8.65 -6.42
N ILE A 50 16.80 -7.90 -5.32
CA ILE A 50 16.36 -6.50 -5.40
C ILE A 50 17.43 -5.62 -6.03
N THR A 51 18.71 -5.83 -5.72
CA THR A 51 19.80 -5.07 -6.36
C THR A 51 19.94 -5.37 -7.85
N ALA A 52 19.54 -6.56 -8.32
CA ALA A 52 19.53 -6.94 -9.72
C ALA A 52 18.56 -6.14 -10.60
N PHE A 53 17.65 -5.37 -10.02
CA PHE A 53 16.86 -4.39 -10.79
C PHE A 53 17.69 -3.23 -11.33
N GLY A 54 18.85 -2.94 -10.73
CA GLY A 54 19.71 -1.81 -11.08
C GLY A 54 19.37 -0.53 -10.28
N ARG A 55 20.28 0.43 -10.33
CA ARG A 55 20.10 1.72 -9.64
C ARG A 55 19.20 2.68 -10.45
N PRO A 56 18.37 3.50 -9.79
CA PRO A 56 18.09 3.48 -8.35
C PRO A 56 17.34 2.20 -7.95
N PHE A 57 17.78 1.58 -6.86
CA PHE A 57 17.14 0.34 -6.38
C PHE A 57 15.70 0.58 -5.95
N PRO A 58 14.79 -0.39 -6.14
CA PRO A 58 13.47 -0.37 -5.55
C PRO A 58 13.54 -0.18 -4.03
N HIS A 59 12.64 0.61 -3.47
CA HIS A 59 12.52 0.74 -2.02
C HIS A 59 11.85 -0.50 -1.43
N LEU A 60 12.46 -1.08 -0.40
CA LEU A 60 11.96 -2.28 0.27
C LEU A 60 11.04 -1.89 1.42
N VAL A 61 9.86 -2.48 1.48
CA VAL A 61 8.91 -2.35 2.59
C VAL A 61 8.77 -3.69 3.28
N LEU A 62 9.33 -3.80 4.48
CA LEU A 62 9.23 -4.98 5.34
C LEU A 62 7.91 -4.91 6.12
N THR A 63 7.03 -5.86 5.86
CA THR A 63 5.69 -5.94 6.42
C THR A 63 5.37 -7.38 6.80
N GLY A 64 4.11 -7.68 7.09
CA GLY A 64 3.66 -9.03 7.38
C GLY A 64 2.41 -9.05 8.23
N GLY A 65 2.35 -10.01 9.11
CA GLY A 65 1.55 -9.94 10.33
C GLY A 65 2.17 -8.85 11.22
N ASP A 66 3.29 -9.18 11.84
CA ASP A 66 4.13 -8.21 12.56
C ASP A 66 5.61 -8.55 12.30
N PRO A 67 6.37 -7.73 11.56
CA PRO A 67 7.77 -8.02 11.26
C PRO A 67 8.63 -8.13 12.53
N LEU A 68 8.25 -7.52 13.65
CA LEU A 68 8.95 -7.70 14.95
C LEU A 68 8.88 -9.14 15.50
N ARG A 69 8.00 -9.97 14.94
CA ARG A 69 7.96 -11.41 15.27
C ARG A 69 9.12 -12.20 14.63
N ARG A 70 9.89 -11.59 13.72
CA ARG A 70 11.10 -12.18 13.15
C ARG A 70 12.33 -11.74 13.92
N PRO A 71 13.11 -12.69 14.48
CA PRO A 71 14.31 -12.35 15.28
C PRO A 71 15.45 -11.77 14.43
N ASP A 72 15.44 -12.01 13.11
CA ASP A 72 16.44 -11.54 12.16
C ASP A 72 16.06 -10.21 11.46
N LEU A 73 14.97 -9.54 11.88
CA LEU A 73 14.49 -8.31 11.26
C LEU A 73 15.58 -7.22 11.18
N ALA A 74 16.22 -6.91 12.30
CA ALA A 74 17.26 -5.86 12.35
C ALA A 74 18.50 -6.25 11.53
N HIS A 75 18.88 -7.54 11.52
CA HIS A 75 19.93 -8.05 10.65
C HIS A 75 19.61 -7.80 9.17
N LEU A 76 18.41 -8.16 8.72
CA LEU A 76 17.99 -7.98 7.33
C LEU A 76 17.88 -6.50 6.92
N VAL A 77 17.47 -5.61 7.85
CA VAL A 77 17.51 -4.14 7.62
C VAL A 77 18.94 -3.66 7.43
N ARG A 78 19.89 -4.13 8.25
CA ARG A 78 21.31 -3.78 8.14
C ARG A 78 21.91 -4.28 6.82
N GLU A 79 21.59 -5.51 6.42
CA GLU A 79 22.01 -6.09 5.16
C GLU A 79 21.44 -5.33 3.94
N ALA A 80 20.18 -4.89 4.00
CA ALA A 80 19.60 -4.04 2.97
C ALA A 80 20.30 -2.67 2.90
N THR A 81 20.56 -2.06 4.05
CA THR A 81 21.29 -0.77 4.17
C THR A 81 22.70 -0.87 3.60
N ALA A 82 23.43 -1.95 3.91
CA ALA A 82 24.78 -2.20 3.38
C ALA A 82 24.81 -2.33 1.85
N ARG A 83 23.73 -2.85 1.25
CA ARG A 83 23.55 -2.92 -0.20
C ARG A 83 23.09 -1.60 -0.83
N GLY A 84 22.77 -0.58 -0.01
CA GLY A 84 22.21 0.70 -0.47
C GLY A 84 20.73 0.64 -0.82
N ILE A 85 19.98 -0.35 -0.33
CA ILE A 85 18.54 -0.47 -0.48
C ILE A 85 17.86 0.35 0.62
N GLY A 86 17.09 1.38 0.24
CA GLY A 86 16.24 2.11 1.19
C GLY A 86 15.14 1.18 1.74
N THR A 87 15.01 1.10 3.07
CA THR A 87 14.12 0.14 3.71
C THR A 87 13.15 0.81 4.67
N SER A 88 11.86 0.50 4.58
CA SER A 88 10.84 0.87 5.56
C SER A 88 10.32 -0.36 6.29
N VAL A 89 9.99 -0.20 7.58
CA VAL A 89 9.40 -1.27 8.41
C VAL A 89 8.00 -0.87 8.84
N SER A 90 7.04 -1.80 8.69
CA SER A 90 5.62 -1.62 9.05
C SER A 90 5.22 -2.57 10.18
N PRO A 91 5.65 -2.32 11.44
CA PRO A 91 5.31 -3.17 12.56
C PRO A 91 3.86 -2.98 13.00
N SER A 92 3.35 -3.96 13.71
CA SER A 92 2.12 -3.83 14.49
C SER A 92 2.41 -3.13 15.82
N ALA A 93 1.50 -2.26 16.28
CA ALA A 93 1.64 -1.63 17.59
C ALA A 93 1.27 -2.62 18.71
N THR A 94 2.17 -3.54 18.99
CA THR A 94 2.05 -4.58 20.03
C THR A 94 3.05 -4.33 21.17
N ILE A 95 3.06 -5.22 22.15
CA ILE A 95 4.02 -5.19 23.25
C ILE A 95 5.48 -5.39 22.79
N ASP A 96 5.67 -5.90 21.56
CA ASP A 96 7.00 -6.12 20.99
C ASP A 96 7.60 -4.79 20.43
N LEU A 97 6.77 -3.77 20.19
CA LEU A 97 7.20 -2.45 19.70
C LEU A 97 7.55 -1.53 20.88
N ILE A 98 8.78 -1.68 21.38
CA ILE A 98 9.35 -0.94 22.52
C ILE A 98 10.49 -0.03 22.05
N PRO A 99 10.92 0.97 22.85
CA PRO A 99 12.03 1.85 22.48
C PRO A 99 13.29 1.13 22.04
N ALA A 100 13.67 0.05 22.71
CA ALA A 100 14.86 -0.73 22.35
C ALA A 100 14.76 -1.34 20.94
N ALA A 101 13.59 -1.87 20.54
CA ALA A 101 13.38 -2.39 19.19
C ALA A 101 13.42 -1.28 18.13
N ILE A 102 12.91 -0.09 18.46
CA ILE A 102 12.97 1.09 17.57
C ILE A 102 14.42 1.56 17.39
N ASP A 103 15.20 1.63 18.49
CA ASP A 103 16.61 2.00 18.43
C ASP A 103 17.44 0.98 17.64
N GLU A 104 17.18 -0.31 17.80
CA GLU A 104 17.84 -1.36 17.02
C GLU A 104 17.60 -1.18 15.51
N LEU A 105 16.36 -0.89 15.10
CA LEU A 105 16.01 -0.62 13.70
C LEU A 105 16.67 0.67 13.20
N ARG A 106 16.74 1.71 14.03
CA ARG A 106 17.44 2.95 13.70
C ARG A 106 18.91 2.71 13.41
N TRP A 107 19.59 1.98 14.29
CA TRP A 107 21.01 1.64 14.11
C TRP A 107 21.25 0.69 12.94
N ALA A 108 20.28 -0.15 12.60
CA ALA A 108 20.30 -0.97 11.39
C ALA A 108 20.16 -0.14 10.10
N GLY A 109 19.74 1.14 10.18
CA GLY A 109 19.63 2.06 9.06
C GLY A 109 18.25 2.08 8.40
N VAL A 110 17.17 1.81 9.16
CA VAL A 110 15.79 1.94 8.64
C VAL A 110 15.54 3.35 8.13
N SER A 111 14.99 3.48 6.92
CA SER A 111 14.73 4.79 6.30
C SER A 111 13.45 5.44 6.82
N SER A 112 12.46 4.66 7.20
CA SER A 112 11.20 5.12 7.79
C SER A 112 10.44 3.96 8.43
N MET A 113 9.48 4.30 9.28
CA MET A 113 8.54 3.33 9.85
C MET A 113 7.10 3.72 9.52
N SER A 114 6.20 2.74 9.51
CA SER A 114 4.77 3.04 9.42
C SER A 114 3.98 2.33 10.50
N LEU A 115 3.04 3.05 11.10
CA LEU A 115 2.04 2.50 12.03
C LEU A 115 0.65 2.66 11.46
N SER A 116 -0.26 1.83 11.95
CA SER A 116 -1.66 1.93 11.54
C SER A 116 -2.50 2.52 12.66
N LEU A 117 -3.33 3.52 12.31
CA LEU A 117 -4.29 4.16 13.20
C LEU A 117 -5.66 4.22 12.49
N ASP A 118 -6.62 3.39 12.90
CA ASP A 118 -7.91 3.23 12.21
C ASP A 118 -9.10 3.79 13.00
N GLY A 119 -8.85 4.59 14.01
CA GLY A 119 -9.86 5.30 14.79
C GLY A 119 -9.27 6.44 15.57
N SER A 120 -10.04 7.51 15.75
CA SER A 120 -9.65 8.70 16.53
C SER A 120 -9.73 8.49 18.04
N THR A 121 -10.38 7.42 18.48
CA THR A 121 -10.53 7.04 19.90
C THR A 121 -10.12 5.58 20.12
N ALA A 122 -9.86 5.22 21.39
CA ALA A 122 -9.52 3.86 21.77
C ALA A 122 -10.62 2.86 21.36
N GLU A 123 -11.89 3.20 21.59
CA GLU A 123 -13.01 2.31 21.26
C GLU A 123 -13.04 1.98 19.77
N ARG A 124 -12.87 2.98 18.91
CA ARG A 124 -12.90 2.81 17.45
C ARG A 124 -11.70 2.04 16.94
N HIS A 125 -10.51 2.42 17.37
CA HIS A 125 -9.28 1.79 16.92
C HIS A 125 -9.17 0.34 17.41
N ASP A 126 -9.37 0.10 18.70
CA ASP A 126 -9.22 -1.21 19.33
C ASP A 126 -10.25 -2.21 18.79
N ALA A 127 -11.50 -1.76 18.55
CA ALA A 127 -12.53 -2.56 17.91
C ALA A 127 -12.12 -3.02 16.49
N PHE A 128 -11.37 -2.21 15.75
CA PHE A 128 -10.86 -2.56 14.43
C PHE A 128 -9.66 -3.49 14.48
N ARG A 129 -8.77 -3.28 15.47
CA ARG A 129 -7.55 -4.09 15.68
C ARG A 129 -7.82 -5.41 16.40
N GLY A 130 -8.98 -5.53 17.05
CA GLY A 130 -9.43 -6.73 17.76
C GLY A 130 -8.67 -7.01 19.06
N VAL A 131 -7.92 -6.03 19.59
CA VAL A 131 -7.15 -6.14 20.84
C VAL A 131 -7.24 -4.82 21.61
N PRO A 132 -7.79 -4.83 22.84
CA PRO A 132 -7.86 -3.65 23.69
C PRO A 132 -6.49 -3.05 24.00
N GLY A 133 -6.41 -1.71 24.08
CA GLY A 133 -5.19 -0.97 24.41
C GLY A 133 -4.24 -0.71 23.24
N THR A 134 -4.57 -1.18 22.03
CA THR A 134 -3.74 -0.95 20.84
C THR A 134 -3.70 0.53 20.45
N PHE A 135 -4.77 1.30 20.66
CA PHE A 135 -4.77 2.75 20.43
C PHE A 135 -3.68 3.45 21.26
N ALA A 136 -3.69 3.23 22.57
CA ALA A 136 -2.71 3.85 23.48
C ALA A 136 -1.28 3.41 23.13
N THR A 137 -1.09 2.14 22.77
CA THR A 137 0.21 1.62 22.32
C THR A 137 0.65 2.25 21.01
N THR A 138 -0.24 2.42 20.04
CA THR A 138 0.05 3.07 18.74
C THR A 138 0.48 4.53 18.93
N VAL A 139 -0.28 5.30 19.71
CA VAL A 139 0.04 6.72 19.96
C VAL A 139 1.37 6.87 20.71
N ARG A 140 1.64 6.00 21.68
CA ARG A 140 2.91 5.98 22.42
C ARG A 140 4.08 5.60 21.53
N ALA A 141 3.94 4.55 20.72
CA ALA A 141 4.97 4.11 19.78
C ALA A 141 5.25 5.17 18.70
N ALA A 142 4.23 5.90 18.24
CA ALA A 142 4.42 7.01 17.31
C ALA A 142 5.34 8.09 17.90
N ARG A 143 5.20 8.41 19.19
CA ARG A 143 6.09 9.36 19.90
C ARG A 143 7.52 8.81 20.01
N TRP A 144 7.70 7.56 20.38
CA TRP A 144 9.02 6.93 20.47
C TRP A 144 9.75 6.90 19.11
N ILE A 145 9.05 6.57 18.02
CA ILE A 145 9.62 6.57 16.66
C ILE A 145 10.08 7.99 16.28
N ARG A 146 9.27 9.01 16.61
CA ARG A 146 9.63 10.41 16.40
C ARG A 146 10.86 10.82 17.23
N GLU A 147 10.88 10.50 18.54
CA GLU A 147 12.00 10.77 19.45
C GLU A 147 13.29 10.10 18.97
N ALA A 148 13.20 8.91 18.37
CA ALA A 148 14.31 8.23 17.71
C ALA A 148 14.76 8.91 16.40
N GLY A 149 14.05 9.95 15.90
CA GLY A 149 14.38 10.65 14.66
C GLY A 149 14.05 9.85 13.40
N ILE A 150 13.21 8.82 13.49
CA ILE A 150 12.80 8.00 12.34
C ILE A 150 11.55 8.62 11.69
N PRO A 151 11.57 8.90 10.38
CA PRO A 151 10.37 9.38 9.66
C PRO A 151 9.19 8.41 9.80
N LEU A 152 8.02 8.91 10.25
CA LEU A 152 6.86 8.09 10.53
C LEU A 152 5.74 8.34 9.53
N GLN A 153 5.24 7.27 8.90
CA GLN A 153 3.99 7.27 8.15
C GLN A 153 2.87 6.69 9.02
N ILE A 154 1.70 7.30 9.00
CA ILE A 154 0.49 6.68 9.57
C ILE A 154 -0.41 6.18 8.45
N ASN A 155 -0.85 4.94 8.60
CA ASN A 155 -1.79 4.27 7.71
C ASN A 155 -3.18 4.24 8.36
N THR A 156 -4.21 4.61 7.61
CA THR A 156 -5.61 4.53 8.07
C THR A 156 -6.44 3.79 7.04
N LEU A 157 -7.18 2.77 7.46
CA LEU A 157 -8.08 2.04 6.59
C LEU A 157 -9.38 2.84 6.36
N VAL A 158 -9.79 2.93 5.10
CA VAL A 158 -11.03 3.58 4.66
C VAL A 158 -12.07 2.54 4.30
N THR A 159 -13.11 2.45 5.12
CA THR A 159 -14.29 1.60 4.93
C THR A 159 -15.57 2.43 5.06
N SER A 160 -16.73 1.82 4.86
CA SER A 160 -18.00 2.47 5.16
C SER A 160 -18.17 2.82 6.64
N GLU A 161 -17.46 2.13 7.55
CA GLU A 161 -17.52 2.33 9.01
C GLU A 161 -16.53 3.41 9.50
N THR A 162 -15.35 3.54 8.85
CA THR A 162 -14.27 4.42 9.33
C THR A 162 -14.23 5.79 8.66
N VAL A 163 -14.86 5.93 7.49
CA VAL A 163 -14.75 7.12 6.65
C VAL A 163 -15.24 8.42 7.33
N ASP A 164 -16.18 8.34 8.24
CA ASP A 164 -16.69 9.51 8.99
C ASP A 164 -15.76 9.96 10.10
N ASP A 165 -14.83 9.12 10.52
CA ASP A 165 -13.85 9.41 11.56
C ASP A 165 -12.57 10.09 11.03
N LEU A 166 -12.38 10.11 9.71
CA LEU A 166 -11.16 10.64 9.08
C LEU A 166 -10.82 12.08 9.47
N PRO A 167 -11.80 13.03 9.61
CA PRO A 167 -11.50 14.37 10.08
C PRO A 167 -10.93 14.40 11.51
N ALA A 168 -11.47 13.60 12.42
CA ALA A 168 -10.99 13.50 13.80
C ALA A 168 -9.62 12.80 13.87
N ILE A 169 -9.39 11.78 13.03
CA ILE A 169 -8.07 11.16 12.89
C ILE A 169 -7.05 12.19 12.39
N HIS A 170 -7.37 12.97 11.35
CA HIS A 170 -6.47 14.01 10.84
C HIS A 170 -6.07 15.01 11.95
N GLU A 171 -7.02 15.46 12.75
CA GLU A 171 -6.74 16.38 13.85
C GLU A 171 -5.82 15.75 14.91
N LEU A 172 -6.05 14.48 15.25
CA LEU A 172 -5.14 13.75 16.15
C LEU A 172 -3.71 13.66 15.57
N LEU A 173 -3.58 13.41 14.26
CA LEU A 173 -2.29 13.27 13.59
C LEU A 173 -1.50 14.57 13.53
N ARG A 174 -2.16 15.74 13.56
CA ARG A 174 -1.48 17.05 13.61
C ARG A 174 -0.57 17.18 14.84
N GLY A 175 -0.91 16.50 15.93
CA GLY A 175 -0.10 16.48 17.16
C GLY A 175 1.04 15.47 17.17
N LEU A 176 1.20 14.63 16.12
CA LEU A 176 2.16 13.53 16.11
C LEU A 176 3.39 13.76 15.22
N ASP A 177 3.49 14.91 14.52
CA ASP A 177 4.62 15.26 13.65
C ASP A 177 5.01 14.12 12.69
N ILE A 178 4.05 13.66 11.92
CA ILE A 178 4.22 12.55 10.99
C ILE A 178 4.77 13.00 9.64
N MET A 179 5.56 12.13 9.00
CA MET A 179 6.06 12.36 7.64
C MET A 179 4.94 12.33 6.59
N ARG A 180 3.89 11.50 6.80
CA ARG A 180 2.83 11.28 5.82
C ARG A 180 1.62 10.56 6.44
N TRP A 181 0.43 10.92 5.98
CA TRP A 181 -0.79 10.15 6.21
C TRP A 181 -1.17 9.36 4.96
N SER A 182 -1.30 8.04 5.07
CA SER A 182 -1.66 7.15 3.96
C SER A 182 -3.02 6.49 4.21
N LEU A 183 -3.98 6.79 3.33
CA LEU A 183 -5.34 6.26 3.39
C LEU A 183 -5.44 5.01 2.52
N PHE A 184 -5.63 3.87 3.15
CA PHE A 184 -5.81 2.57 2.50
C PHE A 184 -7.29 2.30 2.27
N PHE A 185 -7.72 2.30 1.03
CA PHE A 185 -9.10 1.94 0.71
C PHE A 185 -9.25 0.42 0.73
N LEU A 186 -10.27 -0.05 1.44
CA LEU A 186 -10.53 -1.47 1.63
C LEU A 186 -10.52 -2.24 0.32
N ILE A 187 -9.86 -3.38 0.30
CA ILE A 187 -10.01 -4.44 -0.69
C ILE A 187 -10.55 -5.67 0.02
N GLY A 188 -11.56 -6.29 -0.56
CA GLY A 188 -12.24 -7.46 0.00
C GLY A 188 -11.40 -8.74 -0.12
N VAL A 189 -10.23 -8.77 0.54
CA VAL A 189 -9.34 -9.94 0.63
C VAL A 189 -9.08 -10.30 2.08
N GLY A 190 -8.77 -11.57 2.35
CA GLY A 190 -8.59 -12.09 3.70
C GLY A 190 -9.79 -11.78 4.61
N ARG A 191 -9.56 -11.46 5.88
CA ARG A 191 -10.64 -11.07 6.81
C ARG A 191 -11.38 -9.78 6.39
N GLY A 192 -10.73 -8.93 5.59
CA GLY A 192 -11.34 -7.72 5.05
C GLY A 192 -12.53 -7.96 4.12
N ALA A 193 -12.69 -9.17 3.59
CA ALA A 193 -13.83 -9.54 2.74
C ALA A 193 -15.20 -9.44 3.45
N ALA A 194 -15.20 -9.52 4.78
CA ALA A 194 -16.41 -9.36 5.61
C ALA A 194 -16.81 -7.88 5.84
N LEU A 195 -15.97 -6.92 5.45
CA LEU A 195 -16.21 -5.49 5.64
C LEU A 195 -16.79 -4.86 4.37
N ARG A 196 -17.43 -3.70 4.54
CA ARG A 196 -18.00 -2.94 3.41
C ARG A 196 -17.10 -1.78 2.98
N GLU A 197 -16.84 -1.71 1.69
CA GLU A 197 -16.18 -0.58 1.07
C GLU A 197 -17.06 0.68 1.13
N VAL A 198 -16.44 1.86 1.03
CA VAL A 198 -17.19 3.10 0.75
C VAL A 198 -17.87 3.00 -0.62
N SER A 199 -19.01 3.67 -0.79
CA SER A 199 -19.66 3.71 -2.10
C SER A 199 -18.83 4.54 -3.11
N PRO A 200 -18.97 4.29 -4.43
CA PRO A 200 -18.32 5.08 -5.47
C PRO A 200 -18.57 6.59 -5.35
N ALA A 201 -19.80 7.00 -5.09
CA ALA A 201 -20.16 8.41 -4.90
C ALA A 201 -19.50 9.01 -3.64
N ARG A 202 -19.38 8.22 -2.57
CA ARG A 202 -18.73 8.67 -1.34
C ARG A 202 -17.22 8.79 -1.52
N SER A 203 -16.58 7.87 -2.24
CA SER A 203 -15.16 7.94 -2.55
C SER A 203 -14.82 9.22 -3.32
N GLU A 204 -15.65 9.61 -4.28
CA GLU A 204 -15.47 10.84 -5.07
C GLU A 204 -15.59 12.11 -4.20
N ARG A 205 -16.55 12.15 -3.26
CA ARG A 205 -16.65 13.25 -2.28
C ARG A 205 -15.44 13.29 -1.34
N LEU A 206 -15.01 12.13 -0.87
CA LEU A 206 -13.84 12.02 -0.01
C LEU A 206 -12.57 12.55 -0.72
N PHE A 207 -12.38 12.22 -2.00
CA PHE A 207 -11.22 12.73 -2.73
C PHE A 207 -11.20 14.25 -2.88
N ARG A 208 -12.35 14.88 -3.08
CA ARG A 208 -12.43 16.34 -3.12
C ARG A 208 -12.06 16.93 -1.75
N TRP A 209 -12.60 16.38 -0.68
CA TRP A 209 -12.24 16.78 0.67
C TRP A 209 -10.74 16.58 0.96
N LEU A 210 -10.15 15.46 0.56
CA LEU A 210 -8.70 15.22 0.74
C LEU A 210 -7.84 16.23 -0.01
N LEU A 211 -8.25 16.62 -1.22
CA LEU A 211 -7.55 17.65 -2.01
C LEU A 211 -7.69 19.05 -1.38
N ASP A 212 -8.81 19.35 -0.73
CA ASP A 212 -8.98 20.60 0.01
C ASP A 212 -8.14 20.58 1.29
N LEU A 213 -8.15 19.44 1.99
CA LEU A 213 -7.41 19.25 3.22
C LEU A 213 -5.89 19.30 3.01
N GLU A 214 -5.39 18.75 1.90
CA GLU A 214 -3.95 18.71 1.57
C GLU A 214 -3.35 20.12 1.46
N ALA A 215 -4.16 21.13 1.10
CA ALA A 215 -3.71 22.52 1.00
C ALA A 215 -3.35 23.14 2.37
N THR A 216 -3.88 22.60 3.47
CA THR A 216 -3.71 23.13 4.83
C THR A 216 -3.09 22.09 5.80
N SER A 217 -2.97 20.85 5.37
CA SER A 217 -2.39 19.78 6.18
C SER A 217 -0.89 19.99 6.38
N PRO A 218 -0.35 19.84 7.60
CA PRO A 218 1.08 19.96 7.86
C PRO A 218 1.90 18.78 7.31
N PHE A 219 1.26 17.76 6.80
CA PHE A 219 1.88 16.57 6.22
C PHE A 219 1.18 16.16 4.91
N PRO A 220 1.92 15.55 3.97
CA PRO A 220 1.35 15.03 2.73
C PRO A 220 0.32 13.93 2.99
N ILE A 221 -0.71 13.89 2.13
CA ILE A 221 -1.76 12.87 2.15
C ILE A 221 -1.60 11.96 0.91
N LYS A 222 -1.65 10.64 1.11
CA LYS A 222 -1.56 9.64 0.04
C LYS A 222 -2.73 8.69 0.11
N THR A 223 -3.23 8.25 -1.04
CA THR A 223 -4.21 7.15 -1.13
C THR A 223 -3.54 5.88 -1.65
N THR A 224 -3.96 4.73 -1.12
CA THR A 224 -3.58 3.39 -1.56
C THR A 224 -4.85 2.63 -1.91
N GLU A 225 -4.84 1.85 -2.99
CA GLU A 225 -6.00 1.15 -3.55
C GLU A 225 -7.19 2.07 -3.91
N ALA A 226 -6.87 3.33 -4.23
CA ALA A 226 -7.82 4.33 -4.71
C ALA A 226 -7.19 5.17 -5.84
N MET A 227 -6.77 4.49 -6.91
CA MET A 227 -6.00 5.07 -8.02
C MET A 227 -6.75 6.22 -8.71
N HIS A 228 -8.08 6.20 -8.69
CA HIS A 228 -8.93 7.25 -9.29
C HIS A 228 -8.88 8.60 -8.54
N TYR A 229 -8.30 8.66 -7.33
CA TYR A 229 -7.89 9.93 -6.70
C TYR A 229 -7.01 10.78 -7.64
N ARG A 230 -6.08 10.14 -8.36
CA ARG A 230 -5.21 10.80 -9.34
C ARG A 230 -5.98 11.45 -10.49
N ARG A 231 -7.07 10.82 -10.94
CA ARG A 231 -7.97 11.38 -11.94
C ARG A 231 -8.62 12.66 -11.42
N VAL A 232 -9.17 12.60 -10.20
CA VAL A 232 -9.83 13.77 -9.57
C VAL A 232 -8.83 14.91 -9.41
N ALA A 233 -7.64 14.62 -8.89
CA ALA A 233 -6.57 15.60 -8.71
C ALA A 233 -6.11 16.21 -10.05
N ALA A 234 -5.82 15.39 -11.05
CA ALA A 234 -5.41 15.88 -12.38
C ALA A 234 -6.49 16.73 -13.04
N THR A 235 -7.78 16.35 -12.89
CA THR A 235 -8.90 17.15 -13.40
C THR A 235 -8.98 18.51 -12.71
N ARG A 236 -8.81 18.55 -11.37
CA ARG A 236 -8.82 19.81 -10.60
C ARG A 236 -7.65 20.71 -10.99
N MET A 237 -6.43 20.17 -11.10
CA MET A 237 -5.23 20.92 -11.48
C MET A 237 -5.34 21.51 -12.89
N ARG A 238 -5.88 20.73 -13.85
CA ARG A 238 -6.15 21.24 -15.21
C ARG A 238 -7.17 22.36 -15.22
N ARG A 239 -8.24 22.27 -14.45
CA ARG A 239 -9.24 23.35 -14.31
C ARG A 239 -8.66 24.61 -13.67
N ALA A 240 -7.63 24.46 -12.84
CA ALA A 240 -6.86 25.57 -12.27
C ALA A 240 -5.77 26.12 -13.25
N GLY A 241 -5.76 25.68 -14.51
CA GLY A 241 -4.85 26.19 -15.55
C GLY A 241 -3.46 25.54 -15.56
N MET A 242 -3.22 24.49 -14.76
CA MET A 242 -1.92 23.80 -14.79
C MET A 242 -1.76 22.99 -16.08
N ASP A 243 -0.63 23.13 -16.72
CA ASP A 243 -0.24 22.28 -17.85
C ASP A 243 0.17 20.87 -17.38
N ARG A 244 0.33 19.96 -18.34
CA ARG A 244 0.69 18.57 -18.07
C ARG A 244 2.02 18.45 -17.32
N SER A 245 3.03 19.21 -17.74
CA SER A 245 4.38 19.15 -17.17
C SER A 245 4.37 19.62 -15.69
N ALA A 246 3.62 20.68 -15.39
CA ALA A 246 3.45 21.16 -14.02
C ALA A 246 2.76 20.12 -13.14
N ILE A 247 1.70 19.45 -13.64
CA ILE A 247 0.99 18.39 -12.92
C ILE A 247 1.91 17.20 -12.63
N GLU A 248 2.71 16.77 -13.60
CA GLU A 248 3.64 15.63 -13.44
C GLU A 248 4.72 15.89 -12.37
N ARG A 249 5.10 17.14 -12.14
CA ARG A 249 6.06 17.53 -11.09
C ARG A 249 5.47 17.54 -9.68
N THR A 250 4.16 17.54 -9.53
CA THR A 250 3.52 17.48 -8.20
C THR A 250 3.77 16.14 -7.50
N PRO A 251 3.62 16.06 -6.16
CA PRO A 251 3.69 14.78 -5.44
C PRO A 251 2.70 13.73 -5.99
N ILE A 252 1.49 14.15 -6.36
CA ILE A 252 0.47 13.27 -6.96
C ILE A 252 0.93 12.82 -8.36
N GLY A 253 1.46 13.73 -9.18
CA GLY A 253 1.93 13.46 -10.53
C GLY A 253 3.08 12.45 -10.56
N ARG A 254 4.01 12.54 -9.61
CA ARG A 254 5.09 11.54 -9.47
C ARG A 254 4.59 10.13 -9.14
N GLY A 255 3.37 10.02 -8.62
CA GLY A 255 2.71 8.73 -8.36
C GLY A 255 1.86 8.21 -9.52
N PHE A 256 1.78 8.92 -10.64
CA PHE A 256 0.99 8.48 -11.79
C PHE A 256 1.43 7.10 -12.29
N GLY A 257 0.45 6.29 -12.65
CA GLY A 257 0.67 4.94 -13.16
C GLY A 257 0.96 3.88 -12.09
N VAL A 258 1.44 4.23 -10.90
CA VAL A 258 1.75 3.25 -9.84
C VAL A 258 0.47 2.52 -9.40
N ARG A 259 0.45 1.20 -9.55
CA ARG A 259 -0.65 0.29 -9.19
C ARG A 259 -0.13 -1.13 -9.07
N ASP A 260 -0.99 -2.06 -8.72
CA ASP A 260 -0.66 -3.50 -8.68
C ASP A 260 0.08 -3.94 -9.95
N GLY A 261 1.26 -4.52 -9.81
CA GLY A 261 2.09 -5.00 -10.92
C GLY A 261 2.73 -3.92 -11.81
N ASN A 262 2.42 -2.64 -11.60
CA ASN A 262 3.06 -1.51 -12.27
C ASN A 262 3.69 -0.56 -11.24
N GLY A 263 4.96 -0.70 -11.00
CA GLY A 263 5.70 0.02 -9.95
C GLY A 263 5.62 -0.63 -8.57
N ILE A 264 4.90 -1.74 -8.43
CA ILE A 264 4.77 -2.53 -7.20
C ILE A 264 5.00 -4.01 -7.52
N VAL A 265 5.71 -4.69 -6.63
CA VAL A 265 5.78 -6.15 -6.54
C VAL A 265 5.74 -6.56 -5.07
N PHE A 266 5.17 -7.72 -4.80
CA PHE A 266 5.01 -8.26 -3.46
C PHE A 266 5.59 -9.66 -3.39
N VAL A 267 6.35 -9.93 -2.33
CA VAL A 267 6.88 -11.24 -1.98
C VAL A 267 6.19 -11.69 -0.69
N ALA A 268 5.49 -12.80 -0.74
CA ALA A 268 4.83 -13.40 0.41
C ALA A 268 5.86 -14.03 1.37
N PHE A 269 5.40 -14.35 2.58
CA PHE A 269 6.25 -14.95 3.62
C PHE A 269 6.94 -16.26 3.19
N ASP A 270 6.33 -17.00 2.28
CA ASP A 270 6.80 -18.26 1.74
C ASP A 270 7.56 -18.12 0.41
N GLY A 271 7.91 -16.92 0.00
CA GLY A 271 8.67 -16.66 -1.21
C GLY A 271 7.85 -16.47 -2.48
N THR A 272 6.54 -16.72 -2.44
CA THR A 272 5.65 -16.53 -3.59
C THR A 272 5.60 -15.07 -4.02
N VAL A 273 5.73 -14.82 -5.33
CA VAL A 273 5.68 -13.47 -5.92
C VAL A 273 4.27 -13.15 -6.41
N HIS A 274 3.76 -11.96 -6.05
CA HIS A 274 2.47 -11.44 -6.47
C HIS A 274 2.58 -10.01 -7.03
N PRO A 275 1.64 -9.53 -7.85
CA PRO A 275 1.63 -8.13 -8.32
C PRO A 275 1.46 -7.09 -7.20
N SER A 276 0.73 -7.43 -6.15
CA SER A 276 0.64 -6.68 -4.89
C SER A 276 0.13 -7.59 -3.77
N GLY A 277 0.22 -7.12 -2.53
CA GLY A 277 -0.31 -7.85 -1.39
C GLY A 277 -1.84 -7.96 -1.37
N PHE A 278 -2.55 -7.16 -2.16
CA PHE A 278 -4.00 -7.20 -2.31
C PHE A 278 -4.47 -7.92 -3.58
N LEU A 279 -3.53 -8.33 -4.45
CA LEU A 279 -3.80 -9.12 -5.65
C LEU A 279 -3.05 -10.47 -5.55
N PRO A 280 -3.61 -11.45 -4.81
CA PRO A 280 -2.92 -12.68 -4.44
C PRO A 280 -2.91 -13.73 -5.56
N ILE A 281 -2.50 -13.32 -6.76
CA ILE A 281 -2.30 -14.20 -7.91
C ILE A 281 -0.82 -14.58 -7.97
N PRO A 282 -0.45 -15.88 -7.79
CA PRO A 282 0.95 -16.32 -7.85
C PRO A 282 1.55 -16.12 -9.24
N CYS A 283 2.75 -15.52 -9.28
CA CYS A 283 3.48 -15.24 -10.51
C CYS A 283 4.87 -15.91 -10.55
N GLY A 284 5.32 -16.48 -9.43
CA GLY A 284 6.62 -17.14 -9.30
C GLY A 284 6.99 -17.33 -7.84
N ASP A 285 8.21 -17.85 -7.60
CA ASP A 285 8.77 -18.02 -6.26
C ASP A 285 10.25 -17.59 -6.29
N VAL A 286 10.64 -16.71 -5.34
CA VAL A 286 12.00 -16.17 -5.24
C VAL A 286 13.06 -17.21 -4.90
N ARG A 287 12.66 -18.42 -4.47
CA ARG A 287 13.58 -19.56 -4.28
C ARG A 287 14.05 -20.18 -5.59
N THR A 288 13.20 -20.13 -6.63
CA THR A 288 13.42 -20.86 -7.89
C THR A 288 13.54 -19.95 -9.10
N ALA A 289 13.11 -18.69 -9.00
CA ALA A 289 13.13 -17.74 -10.10
C ALA A 289 13.70 -16.37 -9.66
N SER A 290 14.26 -15.64 -10.61
CA SER A 290 14.69 -14.26 -10.38
C SER A 290 13.48 -13.33 -10.23
N LEU A 291 13.44 -12.56 -9.13
CA LEU A 291 12.38 -11.57 -8.91
C LEU A 291 12.31 -10.56 -10.06
N ALA A 292 13.47 -10.14 -10.59
CA ALA A 292 13.55 -9.20 -11.70
C ALA A 292 13.00 -9.80 -13.00
N GLU A 293 13.26 -11.08 -13.27
CA GLU A 293 12.72 -11.78 -14.42
C GLU A 293 11.20 -11.95 -14.30
N VAL A 294 10.72 -12.47 -13.17
CA VAL A 294 9.26 -12.60 -12.90
C VAL A 294 8.57 -11.26 -13.10
N TYR A 295 9.09 -10.18 -12.50
CA TYR A 295 8.50 -8.85 -12.63
C TYR A 295 8.47 -8.37 -14.08
N ARG A 296 9.55 -8.60 -14.84
CA ARG A 296 9.68 -8.08 -16.22
C ARG A 296 8.86 -8.87 -17.24
N THR A 297 8.81 -10.19 -17.10
CA THR A 297 8.37 -11.08 -18.19
C THR A 297 7.10 -11.87 -17.91
N HIS A 298 6.70 -12.04 -16.63
CA HIS A 298 5.50 -12.82 -16.33
C HIS A 298 4.26 -12.17 -17.00
N PRO A 299 3.43 -12.96 -17.72
CA PRO A 299 2.31 -12.44 -18.53
C PRO A 299 1.36 -11.51 -17.77
N LEU A 300 1.05 -11.83 -16.50
CA LEU A 300 0.18 -10.99 -15.69
C LEU A 300 0.82 -9.62 -15.39
N PHE A 301 2.10 -9.56 -15.04
CA PHE A 301 2.80 -8.30 -14.82
C PHE A 301 2.84 -7.45 -16.10
N VAL A 302 3.06 -8.09 -17.25
CA VAL A 302 3.04 -7.41 -18.56
C VAL A 302 1.66 -6.83 -18.84
N ALA A 303 0.60 -7.60 -18.64
CA ALA A 303 -0.78 -7.16 -18.86
C ALA A 303 -1.20 -6.04 -17.91
N LEU A 304 -0.80 -6.09 -16.64
CA LEU A 304 -1.11 -5.04 -15.64
C LEU A 304 -0.42 -3.70 -15.94
N ARG A 305 0.68 -3.71 -16.70
CA ARG A 305 1.38 -2.49 -17.15
C ARG A 305 0.80 -1.91 -18.43
N ASP A 306 0.19 -2.72 -19.26
CA ASP A 306 -0.40 -2.26 -20.53
C ASP A 306 -1.85 -1.78 -20.33
N ALA A 307 -2.06 -0.47 -20.38
CA ALA A 307 -3.40 0.10 -20.26
C ALA A 307 -4.37 -0.34 -21.37
N ARG A 308 -3.85 -0.84 -22.50
CA ARG A 308 -4.67 -1.38 -23.62
C ARG A 308 -5.25 -2.76 -23.31
N ALA A 309 -4.67 -3.45 -22.32
CA ALA A 309 -5.19 -4.73 -21.85
C ALA A 309 -6.39 -4.57 -20.89
N PHE A 310 -6.68 -3.35 -20.44
CA PHE A 310 -7.79 -3.13 -19.51
C PHE A 310 -9.12 -3.31 -20.21
N LYS A 311 -10.15 -3.66 -19.45
CA LYS A 311 -11.51 -3.95 -19.93
C LYS A 311 -12.52 -2.94 -19.42
N GLY A 312 -13.72 -3.01 -19.97
CA GLY A 312 -14.85 -2.19 -19.60
C GLY A 312 -14.56 -0.69 -19.70
N LYS A 313 -15.03 0.10 -18.74
CA LYS A 313 -14.81 1.56 -18.76
C LYS A 313 -13.34 1.98 -18.64
N CYS A 314 -12.46 1.13 -18.07
CA CYS A 314 -11.03 1.42 -18.00
C CYS A 314 -10.33 1.32 -19.35
N GLU A 315 -10.79 0.48 -20.26
CA GLU A 315 -10.25 0.33 -21.63
C GLU A 315 -10.29 1.64 -22.42
N VAL A 316 -11.41 2.35 -22.37
CA VAL A 316 -11.63 3.60 -23.11
C VAL A 316 -11.41 4.86 -22.28
N CYS A 317 -10.87 4.72 -21.05
CA CYS A 317 -10.72 5.81 -20.12
C CYS A 317 -9.51 6.71 -20.49
N PRO A 318 -9.69 8.04 -20.66
CA PRO A 318 -8.58 8.94 -20.96
C PRO A 318 -7.56 9.07 -19.83
N PHE A 319 -7.87 8.56 -18.65
CA PHE A 319 -6.99 8.55 -17.49
C PHE A 319 -6.31 7.19 -17.24
N ALA A 320 -6.47 6.20 -18.13
CA ALA A 320 -5.99 4.83 -17.92
C ALA A 320 -4.49 4.78 -17.58
N LEU A 321 -3.65 5.57 -18.23
CA LEU A 321 -2.20 5.61 -18.00
C LEU A 321 -1.82 6.18 -16.62
N ILE A 322 -2.53 7.20 -16.14
CA ILE A 322 -2.20 7.86 -14.86
C ILE A 322 -2.90 7.23 -13.67
N CYS A 323 -4.07 6.66 -13.89
CA CYS A 323 -4.94 6.02 -12.90
C CYS A 323 -4.87 4.50 -13.00
N GLY A 324 -5.51 3.93 -14.02
CA GLY A 324 -5.62 2.51 -14.28
C GLY A 324 -6.51 1.74 -13.31
N GLY A 325 -7.13 2.38 -12.30
CA GLY A 325 -7.95 1.74 -11.27
C GLY A 325 -7.18 0.79 -10.34
N SER A 326 -7.80 0.34 -9.26
CA SER A 326 -7.27 -0.74 -8.42
C SER A 326 -7.51 -2.08 -9.11
N ARG A 327 -6.42 -2.74 -9.50
CA ARG A 327 -6.47 -4.06 -10.13
C ARG A 327 -6.85 -5.14 -9.12
N ALA A 328 -6.42 -4.94 -7.87
CA ALA A 328 -6.82 -5.79 -6.75
C ALA A 328 -8.34 -5.74 -6.51
N ARG A 329 -8.96 -4.54 -6.56
CA ARG A 329 -10.43 -4.43 -6.38
C ARG A 329 -11.17 -5.01 -7.57
N ALA A 330 -10.69 -4.77 -8.80
CA ALA A 330 -11.25 -5.39 -9.99
C ALA A 330 -11.28 -6.91 -9.82
N TYR A 331 -10.14 -7.52 -9.47
CA TYR A 331 -10.04 -8.96 -9.22
C TYR A 331 -10.95 -9.44 -8.10
N ALA A 332 -10.94 -8.79 -6.94
CA ALA A 332 -11.74 -9.19 -5.78
C ALA A 332 -13.26 -9.19 -6.07
N ARG A 333 -13.71 -8.38 -7.03
CA ARG A 333 -15.13 -8.25 -7.38
C ARG A 333 -15.56 -9.06 -8.59
N THR A 334 -14.65 -9.32 -9.54
CA THR A 334 -14.98 -9.93 -10.83
C THR A 334 -14.21 -11.21 -11.13
N GLY A 335 -13.15 -11.50 -10.39
CA GLY A 335 -12.19 -12.57 -10.70
C GLY A 335 -11.17 -12.19 -11.78
N ASP A 336 -11.29 -11.00 -12.40
CA ASP A 336 -10.41 -10.54 -13.47
C ASP A 336 -9.69 -9.23 -13.04
N PRO A 337 -8.34 -9.23 -12.91
CA PRO A 337 -7.61 -8.04 -12.52
C PRO A 337 -7.56 -6.97 -13.61
N LEU A 338 -7.94 -7.28 -14.84
CA LEU A 338 -7.97 -6.34 -15.97
C LEU A 338 -9.31 -5.62 -16.10
N GLU A 339 -10.36 -6.05 -15.39
CA GLU A 339 -11.67 -5.43 -15.40
C GLU A 339 -11.67 -4.01 -14.80
N SER A 340 -12.74 -3.28 -15.03
CA SER A 340 -12.93 -1.94 -14.48
C SER A 340 -12.92 -1.93 -12.96
N ASP A 341 -12.28 -0.93 -12.35
CA ASP A 341 -12.38 -0.69 -10.90
C ASP A 341 -13.82 -0.27 -10.54
N PRO A 342 -14.58 -1.10 -9.80
CA PRO A 342 -15.97 -0.82 -9.48
C PRO A 342 -16.16 0.37 -8.52
N LEU A 343 -15.12 0.78 -7.79
CA LEU A 343 -15.19 1.94 -6.91
C LEU A 343 -15.15 3.28 -7.68
N CYS A 344 -14.69 3.29 -8.93
CA CYS A 344 -14.63 4.51 -9.74
C CYS A 344 -16.00 4.83 -10.34
N PRO A 345 -16.64 5.97 -10.02
CA PRO A 345 -17.94 6.34 -10.61
C PRO A 345 -17.81 7.01 -11.99
N TYR A 346 -16.62 7.29 -12.47
CA TYR A 346 -16.41 7.98 -13.73
C TYR A 346 -16.79 7.11 -14.92
N ILE A 347 -17.64 7.64 -15.79
CA ILE A 347 -18.02 7.05 -17.07
C ILE A 347 -17.27 7.82 -18.17
N PRO A 348 -16.34 7.17 -18.89
CA PRO A 348 -15.67 7.81 -20.02
C PRO A 348 -16.67 8.12 -21.15
N PRO A 349 -16.48 9.22 -21.90
CA PRO A 349 -17.42 9.60 -22.98
C PRO A 349 -17.56 8.56 -24.11
N ARG A 350 -16.56 7.69 -24.29
CA ARG A 350 -16.56 6.62 -25.31
C ARG A 350 -17.07 5.26 -24.75
N TYR A 351 -17.47 5.21 -23.49
CA TYR A 351 -17.98 3.97 -22.89
C TYR A 351 -19.48 3.85 -23.14
N ALA A 352 -19.86 2.84 -23.92
CA ALA A 352 -21.25 2.42 -24.07
C ALA A 352 -21.47 1.16 -23.20
N PRO A 353 -22.25 1.24 -22.12
CA PRO A 353 -22.57 0.05 -21.32
C PRO A 353 -23.41 -0.94 -22.13
N ALA A 354 -23.25 -2.23 -21.85
CA ALA A 354 -23.85 -3.30 -22.64
C ALA A 354 -25.39 -3.20 -22.80
N TRP A 355 -26.09 -2.59 -21.84
CA TRP A 355 -27.55 -2.39 -21.95
C TRP A 355 -27.98 -1.30 -22.98
N GLU A 356 -27.06 -0.40 -23.36
CA GLU A 356 -27.31 0.62 -24.39
C GLU A 356 -27.10 0.06 -25.81
N THR A 357 -26.50 -1.13 -25.93
CA THR A 357 -26.21 -1.82 -27.19
C THR A 357 -27.18 -2.99 -27.48
N LEU A 358 -28.14 -3.25 -26.59
CA LEU A 358 -29.18 -4.22 -26.83
C LEU A 358 -30.25 -3.59 -27.79
N PRO A 359 -30.66 -4.32 -28.84
CA PRO A 359 -31.63 -3.84 -29.81
C PRO A 359 -33.02 -3.66 -29.19
#